data_d635c9a2bf7ed7832c8505b12273befc
#
_entry.id   d635c9a2bf7ed7832c8505b12273befc
#
_cell.length_a   1.000
_cell.length_b   1.000
_cell.length_c   1.000
_cell.angle_alpha   90.00
_cell.angle_beta   90.00
_cell.angle_gamma   90.00
#
_symmetry.space_group_name_H-M   'P 1'
#
loop_
_entity.id
_entity.type
_entity.pdbx_description
1 polymer ?
#
loop_
_entity_poly.entity_id
_entity_poly.type
_entity_poly.pdbx_seq_one_letter_code
_entity_poly.pdbx_strand_id
1 'polypeptide(L)'
;MWLHTLWRGDVGHDVFMEITQRMIDKYFSHPNYYRIDGKPVLMIYDLPNLVDGLSGVERTAEALAAFKQRCADAGLGGLHLQMKLDYYNGVETKYSEFAVQLGFDSLTNYQFGEISNIDRDYAAIADELPPLWEKWSTQFGVPYFPQVSIGWDNSPRFATTRRFGVTKNSNPAEFERALRMAKQYVDTHNLPARLITVNSWNEWTEGSYLQPDDRTGYGYLEAVDGNGVLGT
;
A
#
# COMPACT_ATOMS: atom_id res chain seq x y z
N MET A 1 -0.63 11.63 28.67
CA MET A 1 0.32 12.52 27.99
C MET A 1 -0.25 12.79 26.61
N TRP A 2 -0.78 13.99 26.38
CA TRP A 2 -1.35 14.38 25.10
C TRP A 2 -0.21 14.50 24.12
N LEU A 3 -0.26 13.70 23.05
CA LEU A 3 0.63 13.92 21.89
C LEU A 3 0.17 15.24 21.26
N HIS A 4 0.94 16.29 21.45
CA HIS A 4 0.75 17.52 20.67
C HIS A 4 1.12 17.22 19.22
N THR A 5 0.14 17.25 18.34
CA THR A 5 0.40 17.21 16.90
C THR A 5 1.18 18.47 16.54
N LEU A 6 2.46 18.30 16.20
CA LEU A 6 3.32 19.42 15.78
C LEU A 6 2.93 19.94 14.39
N TRP A 7 2.37 19.09 13.56
CA TRP A 7 1.93 19.40 12.21
C TRP A 7 0.88 18.36 11.77
N ARG A 8 -0.19 18.80 11.13
CA ARG A 8 -1.29 17.90 10.74
C ARG A 8 -1.00 17.12 9.48
N GLY A 9 -0.15 17.63 8.59
CA GLY A 9 0.14 16.99 7.30
C GLY A 9 -1.00 17.06 6.28
N ASP A 10 -2.10 17.75 6.61
CA ASP A 10 -3.19 17.99 5.68
C ASP A 10 -2.71 18.90 4.55
N VAL A 11 -3.10 18.56 3.33
CA VAL A 11 -2.67 19.25 2.10
C VAL A 11 -3.86 19.97 1.51
N GLY A 12 -3.86 21.32 1.62
CA GLY A 12 -4.86 22.16 0.96
C GLY A 12 -4.65 22.18 -0.56
N HIS A 13 -5.66 22.70 -1.29
CA HIS A 13 -5.72 22.66 -2.75
C HIS A 13 -4.45 23.21 -3.44
N ASP A 14 -3.96 24.38 -3.02
CA ASP A 14 -2.81 25.03 -3.68
C ASP A 14 -1.53 24.20 -3.50
N VAL A 15 -1.31 23.70 -2.29
CA VAL A 15 -0.17 22.80 -1.99
C VAL A 15 -0.31 21.48 -2.76
N PHE A 16 -1.51 20.93 -2.88
CA PHE A 16 -1.77 19.75 -3.68
C PHE A 16 -1.40 19.99 -5.15
N MET A 17 -1.80 21.13 -5.72
CA MET A 17 -1.49 21.49 -7.11
C MET A 17 0.03 21.62 -7.32
N GLU A 18 0.75 22.23 -6.39
CA GLU A 18 2.21 22.36 -6.44
C GLU A 18 2.92 21.00 -6.37
N ILE A 19 2.55 20.16 -5.38
CA ILE A 19 3.14 18.84 -5.19
C ILE A 19 2.92 17.96 -6.43
N THR A 20 1.70 17.94 -6.95
CA THR A 20 1.35 17.10 -8.11
C THR A 20 2.00 17.58 -9.40
N GLN A 21 2.18 18.92 -9.57
CA GLN A 21 2.98 19.45 -10.68
C GLN A 21 4.45 19.03 -10.58
N ARG A 22 5.03 19.10 -9.38
CA ARG A 22 6.38 18.60 -9.15
C ARG A 22 6.54 17.11 -9.46
N MET A 23 5.51 16.29 -9.16
CA MET A 23 5.52 14.86 -9.51
C MET A 23 5.56 14.66 -11.03
N ILE A 24 4.77 15.40 -11.79
CA ILE A 24 4.76 15.38 -13.25
C ILE A 24 6.13 15.75 -13.80
N ASP A 25 6.69 16.88 -13.34
CA ASP A 25 7.91 17.46 -13.92
C ASP A 25 9.18 16.66 -13.58
N LYS A 26 9.22 16.01 -12.41
CA LYS A 26 10.48 15.45 -11.89
C LYS A 26 10.51 13.94 -11.76
N TYR A 27 9.37 13.29 -11.60
CA TYR A 27 9.35 11.86 -11.27
C TYR A 27 8.65 11.00 -12.31
N PHE A 28 7.47 11.39 -12.75
CA PHE A 28 6.64 10.53 -13.62
C PHE A 28 7.20 10.32 -15.01
N SER A 29 8.03 11.23 -15.51
CA SER A 29 8.73 11.09 -16.79
C SER A 29 9.96 10.18 -16.73
N HIS A 30 10.43 9.80 -15.52
CA HIS A 30 11.61 8.96 -15.37
C HIS A 30 11.37 7.56 -15.98
N PRO A 31 12.31 6.99 -16.76
CA PRO A 31 12.13 5.71 -17.46
C PRO A 31 11.90 4.51 -16.50
N ASN A 32 12.45 4.59 -15.29
CA ASN A 32 12.28 3.55 -14.25
C ASN A 32 11.02 3.77 -13.37
N TYR A 33 10.20 4.80 -13.65
CA TYR A 33 8.98 4.99 -12.88
C TYR A 33 7.97 3.91 -13.25
N TYR A 34 7.43 3.22 -12.24
CA TYR A 34 6.50 2.12 -12.47
C TYR A 34 5.22 2.59 -13.13
N ARG A 35 4.75 1.81 -14.14
CA ARG A 35 3.58 2.13 -14.95
C ARG A 35 2.66 0.93 -15.09
N ILE A 36 1.36 1.21 -15.10
CA ILE A 36 0.32 0.28 -15.48
C ILE A 36 -0.38 0.85 -16.72
N ASP A 37 -0.46 0.08 -17.80
CA ASP A 37 -1.02 0.52 -19.10
C ASP A 37 -0.41 1.84 -19.60
N GLY A 38 0.89 2.02 -19.40
CA GLY A 38 1.61 3.23 -19.79
C GLY A 38 1.47 4.42 -18.85
N LYS A 39 0.57 4.35 -17.86
CA LYS A 39 0.30 5.43 -16.89
C LYS A 39 1.18 5.28 -15.66
N PRO A 40 1.85 6.33 -15.16
CA PRO A 40 2.57 6.28 -13.90
C PRO A 40 1.62 5.93 -12.75
N VAL A 41 2.10 5.14 -11.79
CA VAL A 41 1.31 4.71 -10.62
C VAL A 41 1.61 5.62 -9.44
N LEU A 42 0.58 6.17 -8.81
CA LEU A 42 0.70 6.88 -7.54
C LEU A 42 -0.24 6.27 -6.51
N MET A 43 0.30 5.84 -5.38
CA MET A 43 -0.50 5.38 -4.25
C MET A 43 -0.79 6.53 -3.28
N ILE A 44 -2.06 6.71 -2.94
CA ILE A 44 -2.50 7.60 -1.87
C ILE A 44 -2.50 6.80 -0.57
N TYR A 45 -1.61 7.18 0.35
CA TYR A 45 -1.38 6.47 1.60
C TYR A 45 -2.47 6.77 2.65
N ASP A 46 -2.84 8.04 2.82
CA ASP A 46 -3.80 8.50 3.83
C ASP A 46 -4.95 9.24 3.15
N LEU A 47 -5.97 8.46 2.78
CA LEU A 47 -7.17 8.99 2.10
C LEU A 47 -7.95 9.98 2.99
N PRO A 48 -8.20 9.70 4.29
CA PRO A 48 -8.89 10.65 5.15
C PRO A 48 -8.20 12.01 5.20
N ASN A 49 -6.89 12.02 5.35
CA ASN A 49 -6.12 13.26 5.41
C ASN A 49 -6.18 14.05 4.10
N LEU A 50 -6.15 13.35 2.95
CA LEU A 50 -6.31 14.00 1.64
C LEU A 50 -7.71 14.60 1.48
N VAL A 51 -8.77 13.86 1.82
CA VAL A 51 -10.16 14.31 1.66
C VAL A 51 -10.47 15.47 2.60
N ASP A 52 -10.02 15.39 3.85
CA ASP A 52 -10.23 16.45 4.84
C ASP A 52 -9.43 17.71 4.43
N GLY A 53 -8.19 17.57 3.91
CA GLY A 53 -7.36 18.68 3.43
C GLY A 53 -7.91 19.38 2.19
N LEU A 54 -8.52 18.64 1.28
CA LEU A 54 -9.16 19.17 0.08
C LEU A 54 -10.63 19.57 0.30
N SER A 55 -11.11 19.57 1.53
CA SER A 55 -12.44 20.04 1.94
C SER A 55 -13.61 19.19 1.43
N GLY A 56 -13.44 17.87 1.38
CA GLY A 56 -14.51 16.91 1.14
C GLY A 56 -14.36 16.09 -0.15
N VAL A 57 -15.22 15.08 -0.29
CA VAL A 57 -15.14 14.06 -1.34
C VAL A 57 -15.26 14.67 -2.75
N GLU A 58 -16.22 15.57 -2.96
CA GLU A 58 -16.46 16.19 -4.27
C GLU A 58 -15.25 16.99 -4.74
N ARG A 59 -14.69 17.84 -3.88
CA ARG A 59 -13.51 18.64 -4.22
C ARG A 59 -12.26 17.77 -4.40
N THR A 60 -12.15 16.70 -3.65
CA THR A 60 -11.07 15.74 -3.84
C THR A 60 -11.18 15.02 -5.19
N ALA A 61 -12.38 14.60 -5.58
CA ALA A 61 -12.64 14.00 -6.90
C ALA A 61 -12.26 14.96 -8.04
N GLU A 62 -12.66 16.24 -7.95
CA GLU A 62 -12.28 17.27 -8.92
C GLU A 62 -10.75 17.45 -8.99
N ALA A 63 -10.08 17.56 -7.86
CA ALA A 63 -8.62 17.73 -7.80
C ALA A 63 -7.87 16.52 -8.36
N LEU A 64 -8.31 15.30 -8.05
CA LEU A 64 -7.72 14.07 -8.60
C LEU A 64 -7.98 13.92 -10.10
N ALA A 65 -9.18 14.28 -10.59
CA ALA A 65 -9.48 14.31 -12.01
C ALA A 65 -8.61 15.32 -12.76
N ALA A 66 -8.46 16.55 -12.22
CA ALA A 66 -7.57 17.56 -12.77
C ALA A 66 -6.10 17.10 -12.79
N PHE A 67 -5.67 16.37 -11.78
CA PHE A 67 -4.32 15.80 -11.74
C PHE A 67 -4.11 14.74 -12.84
N LYS A 68 -5.07 13.81 -13.01
CA LYS A 68 -5.05 12.84 -14.11
C LYS A 68 -4.98 13.51 -15.48
N GLN A 69 -5.77 14.58 -15.67
CA GLN A 69 -5.78 15.33 -16.92
C GLN A 69 -4.41 16.00 -17.18
N ARG A 70 -3.82 16.65 -16.18
CA ARG A 70 -2.47 17.24 -16.31
C ARG A 70 -1.40 16.21 -16.66
N CYS A 71 -1.49 15.00 -16.11
CA CYS A 71 -0.60 13.91 -16.51
C CYS A 71 -0.81 13.52 -17.98
N ALA A 72 -2.05 13.48 -18.47
CA ALA A 72 -2.34 13.21 -19.88
C ALA A 72 -1.80 14.33 -20.78
N ASP A 73 -2.02 15.60 -20.42
CA ASP A 73 -1.55 16.78 -21.17
C ASP A 73 -0.01 16.85 -21.23
N ALA A 74 0.66 16.33 -20.19
CA ALA A 74 2.12 16.17 -20.16
C ALA A 74 2.64 14.97 -20.97
N GLY A 75 1.78 14.24 -21.71
CA GLY A 75 2.16 13.10 -22.52
C GLY A 75 2.41 11.79 -21.74
N LEU A 76 1.98 11.72 -20.48
CA LEU A 76 2.17 10.56 -19.62
C LEU A 76 1.06 9.48 -19.79
N GLY A 77 0.09 9.70 -20.69
CA GLY A 77 -1.05 8.79 -20.90
C GLY A 77 -2.11 8.82 -19.80
N GLY A 78 -1.99 9.73 -18.84
CA GLY A 78 -2.83 9.84 -17.66
C GLY A 78 -2.09 9.47 -16.38
N LEU A 79 -2.84 9.01 -15.37
CA LEU A 79 -2.31 8.58 -14.07
C LEU A 79 -3.09 7.37 -13.58
N HIS A 80 -2.42 6.35 -13.08
CA HIS A 80 -3.04 5.26 -12.33
C HIS A 80 -3.00 5.58 -10.85
N LEU A 81 -4.16 5.88 -10.28
CA LEU A 81 -4.30 6.16 -8.85
C LEU A 81 -4.61 4.87 -8.10
N GLN A 82 -3.77 4.53 -7.14
CA GLN A 82 -3.97 3.42 -6.23
C GLN A 82 -4.30 3.95 -4.84
N MET A 83 -5.30 3.39 -4.18
CA MET A 83 -5.65 3.72 -2.81
C MET A 83 -5.06 2.68 -1.84
N LYS A 84 -4.43 3.15 -0.76
CA LYS A 84 -4.16 2.29 0.39
C LYS A 84 -5.45 2.13 1.19
N LEU A 85 -5.83 0.89 1.42
CA LEU A 85 -6.99 0.50 2.20
C LEU A 85 -6.53 -0.03 3.56
N ASP A 86 -7.01 0.57 4.65
CA ASP A 86 -6.88 0.02 5.99
C ASP A 86 -8.15 -0.75 6.37
N TYR A 87 -7.98 -1.79 7.15
CA TYR A 87 -9.07 -2.58 7.69
C TYR A 87 -8.81 -2.86 9.17
N TYR A 88 -9.26 -1.94 10.02
CA TYR A 88 -9.00 -2.02 11.44
C TYR A 88 -10.26 -2.36 12.23
N ASN A 89 -10.22 -3.44 13.03
CA ASN A 89 -11.37 -3.93 13.81
C ASN A 89 -12.66 -4.13 12.99
N GLY A 90 -12.54 -4.60 11.76
CA GLY A 90 -13.70 -4.83 10.90
C GLY A 90 -14.20 -3.60 10.14
N VAL A 91 -13.48 -2.47 10.23
CA VAL A 91 -13.86 -1.20 9.59
C VAL A 91 -12.79 -0.79 8.59
N GLU A 92 -13.21 -0.54 7.37
CA GLU A 92 -12.36 -0.01 6.31
C GLU A 92 -12.03 1.48 6.52
N THR A 93 -10.99 1.95 5.83
CA THR A 93 -10.61 3.37 5.78
C THR A 93 -11.82 4.26 5.51
N LYS A 94 -11.98 5.32 6.29
CA LYS A 94 -12.98 6.37 6.06
C LYS A 94 -12.87 6.88 4.61
N TYR A 95 -13.99 7.05 3.94
CA TYR A 95 -14.13 7.46 2.54
C TYR A 95 -13.75 6.37 1.50
N SER A 96 -13.37 5.17 1.89
CA SER A 96 -13.04 4.10 0.94
C SER A 96 -14.24 3.69 0.06
N GLU A 97 -15.45 3.87 0.57
CA GLU A 97 -16.71 3.67 -0.17
C GLU A 97 -16.84 4.57 -1.39
N PHE A 98 -16.10 5.67 -1.45
CA PHE A 98 -16.08 6.61 -2.58
C PHE A 98 -14.93 6.33 -3.57
N ALA A 99 -14.26 5.17 -3.52
CA ALA A 99 -13.10 4.85 -4.35
C ALA A 99 -13.36 5.11 -5.85
N VAL A 100 -14.51 4.68 -6.39
CA VAL A 100 -14.89 4.91 -7.79
C VAL A 100 -15.14 6.40 -8.05
N GLN A 101 -15.88 7.09 -7.17
CA GLN A 101 -16.19 8.51 -7.31
C GLN A 101 -14.92 9.37 -7.25
N LEU A 102 -13.96 8.99 -6.41
CA LEU A 102 -12.66 9.66 -6.29
C LEU A 102 -11.73 9.35 -7.47
N GLY A 103 -12.12 8.41 -8.33
CA GLY A 103 -11.38 8.07 -9.53
C GLY A 103 -10.16 7.18 -9.27
N PHE A 104 -10.16 6.38 -8.22
CA PHE A 104 -9.12 5.37 -8.01
C PHE A 104 -9.24 4.27 -9.06
N ASP A 105 -8.08 3.79 -9.53
CA ASP A 105 -7.95 2.74 -10.53
C ASP A 105 -7.67 1.37 -9.89
N SER A 106 -7.19 1.35 -8.65
CA SER A 106 -6.95 0.13 -7.87
C SER A 106 -6.82 0.38 -6.38
N LEU A 107 -6.84 -0.71 -5.61
CA LEU A 107 -6.63 -0.73 -4.17
C LEU A 107 -5.46 -1.65 -3.80
N THR A 108 -4.85 -1.42 -2.67
CA THR A 108 -3.92 -2.32 -1.96
C THR A 108 -3.92 -2.00 -0.47
N ASN A 109 -3.22 -2.80 0.34
CA ASN A 109 -2.90 -2.46 1.74
C ASN A 109 -1.41 -2.10 1.86
N TYR A 110 -0.99 -1.63 3.03
CA TYR A 110 0.39 -1.31 3.31
C TYR A 110 1.08 -2.35 4.20
N GLN A 111 0.41 -2.81 5.26
CA GLN A 111 0.99 -3.75 6.21
C GLN A 111 -0.07 -4.61 6.92
N PHE A 112 0.35 -5.73 7.50
CA PHE A 112 -0.55 -6.65 8.21
C PHE A 112 -1.23 -6.02 9.43
N GLY A 113 -0.54 -5.09 10.13
CA GLY A 113 -1.09 -4.39 11.29
C GLY A 113 -2.31 -3.52 10.99
N GLU A 114 -2.51 -3.17 9.72
CA GLU A 114 -3.65 -2.39 9.25
C GLU A 114 -4.84 -3.28 8.82
N ILE A 115 -4.65 -4.59 8.77
CA ILE A 115 -5.66 -5.54 8.26
C ILE A 115 -6.00 -6.67 9.24
N SER A 116 -5.13 -6.94 10.23
CA SER A 116 -5.34 -8.00 11.21
C SER A 116 -4.72 -7.66 12.56
N ASN A 117 -5.11 -8.39 13.60
CA ASN A 117 -4.37 -8.38 14.86
C ASN A 117 -3.01 -9.05 14.65
N ILE A 118 -1.94 -8.28 14.77
CA ILE A 118 -0.57 -8.72 14.50
C ILE A 118 0.10 -9.45 15.67
N ASP A 119 -0.45 -9.40 16.89
CA ASP A 119 0.14 -10.12 18.06
C ASP A 119 -0.19 -11.62 18.00
N ARG A 120 0.14 -12.22 16.88
CA ARG A 120 -0.20 -13.61 16.55
C ARG A 120 0.92 -14.26 15.75
N ASP A 121 0.72 -15.54 15.45
CA ASP A 121 1.58 -16.30 14.54
C ASP A 121 1.44 -15.77 13.11
N TYR A 122 2.57 -15.63 12.40
CA TYR A 122 2.60 -15.15 11.02
C TYR A 122 1.74 -16.00 10.09
N ALA A 123 1.83 -17.32 10.21
CA ALA A 123 1.07 -18.25 9.38
C ALA A 123 -0.44 -18.02 9.53
N ALA A 124 -0.91 -17.82 10.78
CA ALA A 124 -2.32 -17.57 11.05
C ALA A 124 -2.81 -16.23 10.47
N ILE A 125 -1.95 -15.19 10.45
CA ILE A 125 -2.27 -13.92 9.79
C ILE A 125 -2.34 -14.12 8.27
N ALA A 126 -1.33 -14.79 7.69
CA ALA A 126 -1.26 -15.02 6.25
C ALA A 126 -2.46 -15.80 5.71
N ASP A 127 -2.98 -16.77 6.47
CA ASP A 127 -4.14 -17.57 6.10
C ASP A 127 -5.46 -16.78 6.03
N GLU A 128 -5.53 -15.62 6.70
CA GLU A 128 -6.68 -14.72 6.65
C GLU A 128 -6.70 -13.81 5.41
N LEU A 129 -5.56 -13.65 4.72
CA LEU A 129 -5.42 -12.68 3.62
C LEU A 129 -6.25 -13.02 2.38
N PRO A 130 -6.24 -14.25 1.81
CA PRO A 130 -6.96 -14.52 0.58
C PRO A 130 -8.45 -14.24 0.67
N PRO A 131 -9.19 -14.62 1.72
CA PRO A 131 -10.59 -14.24 1.87
C PRO A 131 -10.83 -12.73 1.92
N LEU A 132 -9.89 -11.96 2.49
CA LEU A 132 -9.98 -10.50 2.54
C LEU A 132 -9.73 -9.90 1.15
N TRP A 133 -8.75 -10.40 0.39
CA TRP A 133 -8.49 -9.95 -0.98
C TRP A 133 -9.73 -10.16 -1.88
N GLU A 134 -10.39 -11.32 -1.78
CA GLU A 134 -11.64 -11.60 -2.49
C GLU A 134 -12.76 -10.65 -2.09
N LYS A 135 -12.91 -10.39 -0.80
CA LYS A 135 -13.87 -9.41 -0.28
C LYS A 135 -13.63 -8.03 -0.91
N TRP A 136 -12.40 -7.52 -0.84
CA TRP A 136 -12.09 -6.17 -1.30
C TRP A 136 -12.11 -6.05 -2.82
N SER A 137 -11.77 -7.10 -3.57
CA SER A 137 -11.86 -7.12 -5.03
C SER A 137 -13.29 -6.89 -5.55
N THR A 138 -14.30 -7.23 -4.76
CA THR A 138 -15.71 -7.10 -5.12
C THR A 138 -16.41 -5.90 -4.47
N GLN A 139 -15.94 -5.47 -3.29
CA GLN A 139 -16.63 -4.48 -2.46
C GLN A 139 -16.57 -3.06 -3.02
N PHE A 140 -15.43 -2.66 -3.60
CA PHE A 140 -15.16 -1.24 -3.92
C PHE A 140 -15.29 -0.91 -5.40
N GLY A 141 -15.60 -1.88 -6.26
CA GLY A 141 -15.80 -1.66 -7.70
C GLY A 141 -14.53 -1.30 -8.49
N VAL A 142 -13.35 -1.47 -7.88
CA VAL A 142 -12.03 -1.30 -8.50
C VAL A 142 -11.13 -2.49 -8.17
N PRO A 143 -10.18 -2.87 -9.05
CA PRO A 143 -9.26 -3.98 -8.81
C PRO A 143 -8.50 -3.85 -7.50
N TYR A 144 -8.32 -4.97 -6.81
CA TYR A 144 -7.48 -5.06 -5.63
C TYR A 144 -6.16 -5.78 -5.96
N PHE A 145 -5.03 -5.19 -5.58
CA PHE A 145 -3.71 -5.81 -5.66
C PHE A 145 -3.27 -6.32 -4.29
N PRO A 146 -2.89 -7.62 -4.17
CA PRO A 146 -2.56 -8.21 -2.88
C PRO A 146 -1.31 -7.60 -2.27
N GLN A 147 -1.31 -7.49 -0.95
CA GLN A 147 -0.20 -7.02 -0.14
C GLN A 147 0.32 -8.18 0.73
N VAL A 148 1.64 -8.26 0.89
CA VAL A 148 2.31 -9.20 1.80
C VAL A 148 3.32 -8.45 2.65
N SER A 149 3.23 -8.60 3.99
CA SER A 149 4.22 -8.06 4.92
C SER A 149 5.25 -9.12 5.32
N ILE A 150 6.46 -8.67 5.63
CA ILE A 150 7.54 -9.53 6.16
C ILE A 150 7.23 -9.95 7.60
N GLY A 151 6.60 -9.07 8.35
CA GLY A 151 6.23 -9.22 9.74
C GLY A 151 6.02 -7.86 10.39
N TRP A 152 5.98 -7.85 11.73
CA TRP A 152 5.87 -6.62 12.49
C TRP A 152 6.48 -6.79 13.88
N ASP A 153 7.39 -5.90 14.24
CA ASP A 153 7.88 -5.70 15.60
C ASP A 153 8.29 -4.24 15.79
N ASN A 154 7.42 -3.43 16.39
CA ASN A 154 7.73 -2.03 16.65
C ASN A 154 8.39 -1.79 18.02
N SER A 155 8.88 -2.83 18.70
CA SER A 155 9.61 -2.70 19.96
C SER A 155 10.78 -1.70 19.90
N PRO A 156 11.52 -1.57 18.78
CA PRO A 156 12.60 -0.59 18.67
C PRO A 156 12.14 0.87 18.76
N ARG A 157 10.89 1.16 18.42
CA ARG A 157 10.33 2.53 18.47
C ARG A 157 9.85 2.95 19.85
N PHE A 158 9.55 1.99 20.74
CA PHE A 158 8.87 2.27 21.99
C PHE A 158 9.62 1.69 23.17
N ALA A 159 9.70 2.45 24.28
CA ALA A 159 10.08 1.88 25.56
C ALA A 159 9.12 0.74 25.94
N THR A 160 9.62 -0.24 26.67
CA THR A 160 9.03 -1.56 26.97
C THR A 160 7.56 -1.60 27.41
N THR A 161 6.98 -0.46 27.77
CA THR A 161 5.59 -0.34 28.27
C THR A 161 4.54 -0.09 27.18
N ARG A 162 4.94 0.09 25.90
CA ARG A 162 4.03 0.42 24.80
C ARG A 162 4.27 -0.47 23.58
N ARG A 163 4.12 -1.77 23.74
CA ARG A 163 4.13 -2.68 22.60
C ARG A 163 2.77 -2.72 21.93
N PHE A 164 2.74 -2.56 20.62
CA PHE A 164 1.52 -2.66 19.81
C PHE A 164 1.41 -4.03 19.12
N GLY A 165 1.79 -5.10 19.80
CA GLY A 165 1.85 -6.43 19.24
C GLY A 165 3.17 -6.73 18.52
N VAL A 166 3.46 -8.01 18.36
CA VAL A 166 4.61 -8.54 17.62
C VAL A 166 4.15 -9.76 16.85
N THR A 167 4.39 -9.78 15.55
CA THR A 167 4.14 -10.96 14.73
C THR A 167 5.16 -12.05 15.09
N LYS A 168 4.65 -13.20 15.54
CA LYS A 168 5.47 -14.33 15.98
C LYS A 168 5.82 -15.22 14.79
N ASN A 169 6.98 -15.86 14.86
CA ASN A 169 7.44 -16.85 13.87
C ASN A 169 7.55 -16.31 12.44
N SER A 170 7.71 -14.99 12.26
CA SER A 170 8.07 -14.41 10.96
C SER A 170 9.43 -14.95 10.53
N ASN A 171 9.48 -15.55 9.35
CA ASN A 171 10.72 -16.08 8.75
C ASN A 171 10.59 -16.14 7.22
N PRO A 172 11.69 -16.29 6.47
CA PRO A 172 11.66 -16.32 5.01
C PRO A 172 10.72 -17.36 4.40
N ALA A 173 10.59 -18.56 5.00
CA ALA A 173 9.75 -19.63 4.46
C ALA A 173 8.25 -19.30 4.56
N GLU A 174 7.81 -18.71 5.69
CA GLU A 174 6.43 -18.26 5.84
C GLU A 174 6.11 -17.06 4.95
N PHE A 175 7.06 -16.14 4.80
CA PHE A 175 6.93 -15.04 3.86
C PHE A 175 6.83 -15.53 2.41
N GLU A 176 7.66 -16.51 2.02
CA GLU A 176 7.56 -17.16 0.71
C GLU A 176 6.19 -17.81 0.49
N ARG A 177 5.65 -18.50 1.51
CA ARG A 177 4.31 -19.07 1.46
C ARG A 177 3.24 -18.01 1.20
N ALA A 178 3.29 -16.88 1.90
CA ALA A 178 2.36 -15.76 1.70
C ALA A 178 2.51 -15.14 0.31
N LEU A 179 3.73 -14.99 -0.22
CA LEU A 179 3.97 -14.55 -1.59
C LEU A 179 3.38 -15.50 -2.63
N ARG A 180 3.48 -16.83 -2.42
CA ARG A 180 2.83 -17.83 -3.30
C ARG A 180 1.32 -17.68 -3.34
N MET A 181 0.70 -17.41 -2.18
CA MET A 181 -0.75 -17.14 -2.10
C MET A 181 -1.11 -15.87 -2.87
N ALA A 182 -0.34 -14.79 -2.71
CA ALA A 182 -0.53 -13.54 -3.44
C ALA A 182 -0.30 -13.73 -4.95
N LYS A 183 0.72 -14.51 -5.33
CA LYS A 183 0.97 -14.86 -6.73
C LYS A 183 -0.21 -15.64 -7.33
N GLN A 184 -0.72 -16.64 -6.63
CA GLN A 184 -1.90 -17.40 -7.07
C GLN A 184 -3.09 -16.46 -7.29
N TYR A 185 -3.31 -15.51 -6.37
CA TYR A 185 -4.37 -14.52 -6.51
C TYR A 185 -4.21 -13.69 -7.80
N VAL A 186 -3.05 -13.10 -8.06
CA VAL A 186 -2.84 -12.28 -9.27
C VAL A 186 -2.86 -13.11 -10.55
N ASP A 187 -2.53 -14.40 -10.50
CA ASP A 187 -2.54 -15.30 -11.66
C ASP A 187 -3.96 -15.75 -12.04
N THR A 188 -4.89 -15.77 -11.08
CA THR A 188 -6.26 -16.25 -11.27
C THR A 188 -7.28 -15.11 -11.46
N HIS A 189 -6.90 -13.87 -11.17
CA HIS A 189 -7.77 -12.71 -11.31
C HIS A 189 -7.43 -11.90 -12.57
N ASN A 190 -8.46 -11.32 -13.19
CA ASN A 190 -8.27 -10.42 -14.33
C ASN A 190 -7.89 -9.02 -13.85
N LEU A 191 -6.63 -8.83 -13.52
CA LEU A 191 -6.06 -7.57 -13.03
C LEU A 191 -5.37 -6.80 -14.17
N PRO A 192 -5.34 -5.45 -14.12
CA PRO A 192 -4.66 -4.64 -15.13
C PRO A 192 -3.14 -4.80 -15.10
N ALA A 193 -2.58 -5.33 -14.03
CA ALA A 193 -1.17 -5.69 -13.90
C ALA A 193 -1.00 -6.85 -12.93
N ARG A 194 0.10 -7.60 -13.08
CA ARG A 194 0.50 -8.63 -12.11
C ARG A 194 1.37 -7.98 -11.02
N LEU A 195 0.73 -7.30 -10.10
CA LEU A 195 1.38 -6.53 -9.05
C LEU A 195 1.07 -7.10 -7.67
N ILE A 196 2.11 -7.25 -6.87
CA ILE A 196 2.05 -7.58 -5.44
C ILE A 196 2.80 -6.47 -4.70
N THR A 197 2.21 -5.87 -3.69
CA THR A 197 2.89 -4.90 -2.84
C THR A 197 3.50 -5.60 -1.63
N VAL A 198 4.67 -5.13 -1.20
CA VAL A 198 5.40 -5.71 -0.06
C VAL A 198 5.75 -4.63 0.94
N ASN A 199 5.44 -4.83 2.19
CA ASN A 199 5.96 -4.06 3.31
C ASN A 199 7.06 -4.86 4.00
N SER A 200 8.29 -4.36 3.95
CA SER A 200 8.79 -3.25 3.14
C SER A 200 10.28 -3.46 2.83
N TRP A 201 10.92 -2.51 2.17
CA TRP A 201 12.35 -2.61 1.89
C TRP A 201 13.20 -2.41 3.15
N ASN A 202 12.87 -1.42 4.01
CA ASN A 202 13.78 -0.94 5.05
C ASN A 202 13.10 -0.36 6.31
N GLU A 203 11.91 -0.84 6.69
CA GLU A 203 11.26 -0.42 7.94
C GLU A 203 11.83 -1.17 9.17
N TRP A 204 13.13 -0.92 9.43
CA TRP A 204 13.88 -1.58 10.51
C TRP A 204 13.26 -1.40 11.88
N THR A 205 12.74 -0.21 12.17
CA THR A 205 12.13 0.11 13.47
C THR A 205 10.77 -0.54 13.67
N GLU A 206 10.23 -1.16 12.64
CA GLU A 206 8.99 -1.95 12.66
C GLU A 206 9.24 -3.44 12.48
N GLY A 207 10.51 -3.88 12.41
CA GLY A 207 10.85 -5.27 12.16
C GLY A 207 10.34 -5.78 10.82
N SER A 208 10.10 -4.88 9.84
CA SER A 208 9.56 -5.20 8.53
C SER A 208 10.52 -4.71 7.44
N TYR A 209 11.47 -5.54 7.03
CA TYR A 209 12.49 -5.15 6.06
C TYR A 209 12.97 -6.34 5.22
N LEU A 210 13.14 -6.10 3.91
CA LEU A 210 13.74 -7.04 2.95
C LEU A 210 15.28 -6.97 2.92
N GLN A 211 15.84 -5.84 3.38
CA GLN A 211 17.30 -5.68 3.43
C GLN A 211 17.95 -6.82 4.18
N PRO A 212 19.07 -7.36 3.68
CA PRO A 212 19.80 -8.44 4.36
C PRO A 212 20.21 -8.07 5.78
N ASP A 213 20.14 -9.04 6.68
CA ASP A 213 20.53 -8.91 8.07
C ASP A 213 21.43 -10.08 8.51
N ASP A 214 21.94 -10.02 9.74
CA ASP A 214 22.80 -11.06 10.34
C ASP A 214 22.03 -12.28 10.87
N ARG A 215 20.69 -12.26 10.85
CA ARG A 215 19.82 -13.34 11.35
C ARG A 215 19.33 -14.24 10.24
N THR A 216 18.92 -13.67 9.12
CA THR A 216 18.30 -14.36 7.98
C THR A 216 19.12 -14.23 6.70
N GLY A 217 20.19 -13.42 6.69
CA GLY A 217 20.99 -13.16 5.50
C GLY A 217 20.14 -12.57 4.37
N TYR A 218 20.18 -13.20 3.22
CA TYR A 218 19.40 -12.85 2.04
C TYR A 218 18.05 -13.56 1.94
N GLY A 219 17.64 -14.35 2.96
CA GLY A 219 16.52 -15.27 2.88
C GLY A 219 15.20 -14.64 2.44
N TYR A 220 14.88 -13.41 2.86
CA TYR A 220 13.67 -12.70 2.41
C TYR A 220 13.75 -12.27 0.93
N LEU A 221 14.92 -11.87 0.44
CA LEU A 221 15.12 -11.56 -0.98
C LEU A 221 15.09 -12.83 -1.83
N GLU A 222 15.68 -13.93 -1.35
CA GLU A 222 15.60 -15.25 -1.99
C GLU A 222 14.15 -15.75 -2.08
N ALA A 223 13.35 -15.49 -1.04
CA ALA A 223 11.91 -15.80 -1.07
C ALA A 223 11.15 -15.02 -2.16
N VAL A 224 11.54 -13.79 -2.45
CA VAL A 224 10.97 -12.99 -3.56
C VAL A 224 11.42 -13.55 -4.91
N ASP A 225 12.70 -13.87 -5.08
CA ASP A 225 13.29 -14.36 -6.34
C ASP A 225 12.83 -15.79 -6.66
N GLY A 226 12.83 -16.69 -5.67
CA GLY A 226 12.55 -18.12 -5.82
C GLY A 226 11.16 -18.48 -6.32
N ASN A 227 10.22 -17.54 -6.35
CA ASN A 227 8.83 -17.77 -6.72
C ASN A 227 8.45 -17.25 -8.11
N GLY A 228 9.39 -16.74 -8.90
CA GLY A 228 9.08 -16.05 -10.16
C GLY A 228 8.08 -14.89 -9.90
N VAL A 229 8.13 -14.31 -8.71
CA VAL A 229 7.33 -13.13 -8.33
C VAL A 229 7.89 -11.92 -9.10
N LEU A 230 9.21 -11.88 -9.29
CA LEU A 230 9.84 -10.99 -10.24
C LEU A 230 9.73 -11.67 -11.62
N GLY A 231 8.68 -11.34 -12.37
CA GLY A 231 8.49 -11.83 -13.73
C GLY A 231 9.70 -11.48 -14.60
N THR A 232 10.22 -12.49 -15.29
CA THR A 232 11.08 -12.30 -16.46
C THR A 232 10.31 -11.64 -17.59
#